data_a7574141c3a7ef0fd5bbae454a24aab7
#
_entry.id   a7574141c3a7ef0fd5bbae454a24aab7
#
_cell.length_a   1.000
_cell.length_b   1.000
_cell.length_c   1.000
_cell.angle_alpha   90.00
_cell.angle_beta   90.00
_cell.angle_gamma   90.00
#
_symmetry.space_group_name_H-M   'P 1'
#
loop_
_entity.id
_entity.type
_entity.pdbx_description
1 polymer ?
#
loop_
_entity_poly.entity_id
_entity_poly.type
_entity_poly.pdbx_seq_one_letter_code
_entity_poly.pdbx_strand_id
1 'polypeptide(L)'
;DSNFYDNASFLEGRCSLNEIELKLLGDIKGKSILHLQCHFGQDTISLDRLGADCLGIDFSNEAIDAAKEIADATNSKAKFLCCDVYTLPELVNEKFDMVFTSYGVLGWLPDMKQWANVVSNFLKPEGQLILVEFHPFLWMFDDNFKTIKYGYFNTGPIVETETGTY
;
A
#
# COMPACT_ATOMS: atom_id res chain seq x y z
N ASP A 1 -8.88 -17.21 1.90
CA ASP A 1 -9.91 -16.73 0.96
C ASP A 1 -10.73 -15.61 1.59
N SER A 2 -10.14 -14.41 1.71
CA SER A 2 -10.93 -13.26 2.13
C SER A 2 -11.69 -12.71 0.90
N ASN A 3 -13.02 -12.66 0.98
CA ASN A 3 -13.88 -11.97 -0.01
C ASN A 3 -13.62 -10.44 -0.08
N PHE A 4 -12.62 -9.97 0.65
CA PHE A 4 -12.24 -8.56 0.69
C PHE A 4 -11.66 -8.10 -0.66
N TYR A 5 -10.90 -8.97 -1.31
CA TYR A 5 -10.33 -8.70 -2.63
C TYR A 5 -11.20 -9.39 -3.70
N ASP A 6 -12.06 -8.63 -4.35
CA ASP A 6 -12.84 -9.12 -5.49
C ASP A 6 -11.94 -9.23 -6.73
N ASN A 7 -11.13 -10.31 -6.74
CA ASN A 7 -10.19 -10.57 -7.82
C ASN A 7 -10.88 -10.75 -9.18
N ALA A 8 -12.07 -11.34 -9.21
CA ALA A 8 -12.78 -11.59 -10.46
C ALA A 8 -13.13 -10.29 -11.17
N SER A 9 -13.81 -9.36 -10.50
CA SER A 9 -14.14 -8.04 -11.07
C SER A 9 -12.89 -7.21 -11.35
N PHE A 10 -11.82 -7.37 -10.55
CA PHE A 10 -10.57 -6.67 -10.80
C PHE A 10 -9.90 -7.12 -12.10
N LEU A 11 -9.87 -8.41 -12.39
CA LEU A 11 -9.38 -8.97 -13.65
C LEU A 11 -10.21 -8.49 -14.86
N GLU A 12 -11.52 -8.29 -14.68
CA GLU A 12 -12.42 -7.72 -15.68
C GLU A 12 -12.26 -6.19 -15.88
N GLY A 13 -11.38 -5.54 -15.12
CA GLY A 13 -11.04 -4.13 -15.30
C GLY A 13 -11.54 -3.18 -14.22
N ARG A 14 -12.16 -3.67 -13.13
CA ARG A 14 -12.56 -2.81 -12.00
C ARG A 14 -11.33 -2.12 -11.40
N CYS A 15 -11.45 -0.85 -11.08
CA CYS A 15 -10.47 -0.11 -10.29
C CYS A 15 -10.62 -0.47 -8.80
N SER A 16 -9.52 -0.73 -8.12
CA SER A 16 -9.52 -0.99 -6.66
C SER A 16 -9.51 0.29 -5.82
N LEU A 17 -9.04 1.40 -6.41
CA LEU A 17 -8.98 2.69 -5.72
C LEU A 17 -10.38 3.25 -5.45
N ASN A 18 -10.60 3.79 -4.26
CA ASN A 18 -11.84 4.44 -3.88
C ASN A 18 -11.86 5.91 -4.32
N GLU A 19 -13.00 6.57 -4.16
CA GLU A 19 -13.16 7.99 -4.53
C GLU A 19 -12.19 8.92 -3.78
N ILE A 20 -11.79 8.56 -2.55
CA ILE A 20 -10.86 9.35 -1.72
C ILE A 20 -9.48 9.38 -2.38
N GLU A 21 -8.95 8.20 -2.73
CA GLU A 21 -7.64 8.10 -3.38
C GLU A 21 -7.67 8.77 -4.74
N LEU A 22 -8.68 8.49 -5.56
CA LEU A 22 -8.82 9.07 -6.89
C LEU A 22 -8.86 10.61 -6.84
N LYS A 23 -9.56 11.18 -5.85
CA LYS A 23 -9.62 12.63 -5.66
C LYS A 23 -8.28 13.22 -5.23
N LEU A 24 -7.53 12.53 -4.35
CA LEU A 24 -6.23 12.99 -3.89
C LEU A 24 -5.15 12.87 -4.97
N LEU A 25 -5.20 11.81 -5.75
CA LEU A 25 -4.25 11.54 -6.83
C LEU A 25 -4.41 12.55 -7.99
N GLY A 26 -5.64 12.94 -8.32
CA GLY A 26 -5.92 13.80 -9.46
C GLY A 26 -5.47 13.18 -10.79
N ASP A 27 -4.91 13.98 -11.69
CA ASP A 27 -4.34 13.48 -12.94
C ASP A 27 -2.91 12.96 -12.72
N ILE A 28 -2.77 11.64 -12.81
CA ILE A 28 -1.48 10.94 -12.62
C ILE A 28 -0.89 10.39 -13.91
N LYS A 29 -1.49 10.70 -15.05
CA LYS A 29 -1.00 10.21 -16.35
C LYS A 29 0.45 10.66 -16.60
N GLY A 30 1.32 9.68 -16.83
CA GLY A 30 2.75 9.89 -17.07
C GLY A 30 3.58 10.23 -15.83
N LYS A 31 2.99 10.22 -14.63
CA LYS A 31 3.74 10.37 -13.38
C LYS A 31 4.37 9.05 -12.96
N SER A 32 5.54 9.12 -12.33
CA SER A 32 6.17 7.98 -11.67
C SER A 32 5.68 7.88 -10.22
N ILE A 33 5.21 6.70 -9.82
CA ILE A 33 4.64 6.46 -8.50
C ILE A 33 5.31 5.26 -7.83
N LEU A 34 5.79 5.47 -6.60
CA LEU A 34 6.24 4.42 -5.70
C LEU A 34 5.10 4.08 -4.73
N HIS A 35 4.59 2.86 -4.81
CA HIS A 35 3.58 2.37 -3.88
C HIS A 35 4.24 1.52 -2.79
N LEU A 36 4.29 2.06 -1.58
CA LEU A 36 4.86 1.38 -0.42
C LEU A 36 3.83 0.43 0.20
N GLN A 37 4.28 -0.76 0.60
CA GLN A 37 3.48 -1.82 1.23
C GLN A 37 2.23 -2.15 0.38
N CYS A 38 2.51 -2.51 -0.88
CA CYS A 38 1.49 -2.63 -1.93
C CYS A 38 0.65 -3.90 -1.86
N HIS A 39 0.97 -4.83 -0.96
CA HIS A 39 0.28 -6.11 -0.80
C HIS A 39 0.15 -6.85 -2.15
N PHE A 40 -1.04 -7.33 -2.52
CA PHE A 40 -1.30 -8.02 -3.81
C PHE A 40 -1.31 -7.09 -5.04
N GLY A 41 -0.94 -5.82 -4.89
CA GLY A 41 -0.68 -4.91 -5.99
C GLY A 41 -1.90 -4.40 -6.76
N GLN A 42 -3.14 -4.67 -6.34
CA GLN A 42 -4.33 -4.21 -7.08
C GLN A 42 -4.36 -2.67 -7.23
N ASP A 43 -4.04 -1.94 -6.16
CA ASP A 43 -3.97 -0.47 -6.22
C ASP A 43 -2.84 -0.01 -7.14
N THR A 44 -1.66 -0.66 -7.07
CA THR A 44 -0.54 -0.37 -7.98
C THR A 44 -0.95 -0.57 -9.45
N ILE A 45 -1.64 -1.66 -9.76
CA ILE A 45 -2.14 -1.96 -11.10
C ILE A 45 -3.24 -0.96 -11.51
N SER A 46 -4.08 -0.52 -10.58
CA SER A 46 -5.08 0.52 -10.84
C SER A 46 -4.44 1.86 -11.18
N LEU A 47 -3.33 2.23 -10.48
CA LEU A 47 -2.53 3.41 -10.81
C LEU A 47 -1.91 3.33 -12.21
N ASP A 48 -1.37 2.15 -12.60
CA ASP A 48 -0.84 1.91 -13.94
C ASP A 48 -1.94 2.02 -15.01
N ARG A 49 -3.13 1.47 -14.77
CA ARG A 49 -4.31 1.63 -15.66
C ARG A 49 -4.73 3.09 -15.85
N LEU A 50 -4.49 3.95 -14.86
CA LEU A 50 -4.70 5.40 -14.95
C LEU A 50 -3.56 6.14 -15.66
N GLY A 51 -2.53 5.40 -16.09
CA GLY A 51 -1.45 5.90 -16.93
C GLY A 51 -0.19 6.33 -16.18
N ALA A 52 -0.04 5.97 -14.91
CA ALA A 52 1.21 6.19 -14.17
C ALA A 52 2.25 5.08 -14.47
N ASP A 53 3.55 5.38 -14.27
CA ASP A 53 4.62 4.37 -14.22
C ASP A 53 4.84 3.99 -12.75
N CYS A 54 4.51 2.74 -12.40
CA CYS A 54 4.37 2.32 -11.02
C CYS A 54 5.42 1.28 -10.61
N LEU A 55 6.01 1.49 -9.42
CA LEU A 55 6.76 0.49 -8.68
C LEU A 55 6.03 0.22 -7.36
N GLY A 56 5.52 -1.00 -7.19
CA GLY A 56 4.98 -1.49 -5.90
C GLY A 56 6.04 -2.25 -5.13
N ILE A 57 6.11 -2.03 -3.82
CA ILE A 57 6.98 -2.80 -2.94
C ILE A 57 6.20 -3.39 -1.76
N ASP A 58 6.56 -4.59 -1.38
CA ASP A 58 6.08 -5.23 -0.16
C ASP A 58 7.15 -6.18 0.38
N PHE A 59 7.12 -6.50 1.67
CA PHE A 59 8.07 -7.42 2.27
C PHE A 59 7.66 -8.90 2.12
N SER A 60 6.38 -9.18 1.84
CA SER A 60 5.87 -10.53 1.63
C SER A 60 6.17 -11.03 0.22
N ASN A 61 6.91 -12.13 0.13
CA ASN A 61 7.15 -12.79 -1.15
C ASN A 61 5.84 -13.27 -1.80
N GLU A 62 4.95 -13.85 -0.99
CA GLU A 62 3.65 -14.37 -1.44
C GLU A 62 2.79 -13.26 -2.02
N ALA A 63 2.78 -12.09 -1.38
CA ALA A 63 2.02 -10.93 -1.87
C ALA A 63 2.59 -10.40 -3.20
N ILE A 64 3.91 -10.28 -3.29
CA ILE A 64 4.59 -9.81 -4.52
C ILE A 64 4.44 -10.82 -5.67
N ASP A 65 4.51 -12.11 -5.41
CA ASP A 65 4.30 -13.13 -6.45
C ASP A 65 2.85 -13.08 -6.96
N ALA A 66 1.87 -12.98 -6.08
CA ALA A 66 0.47 -12.76 -6.47
C ALA A 66 0.27 -11.44 -7.25
N ALA A 67 0.93 -10.35 -6.83
CA ALA A 67 0.87 -9.07 -7.55
C ALA A 67 1.40 -9.18 -8.99
N LYS A 68 2.50 -9.91 -9.20
CA LYS A 68 3.05 -10.17 -10.54
C LYS A 68 2.12 -11.02 -11.39
N GLU A 69 1.52 -12.08 -10.81
CA GLU A 69 0.52 -12.91 -11.52
C GLU A 69 -0.70 -12.08 -11.97
N ILE A 70 -1.21 -11.20 -11.09
CA ILE A 70 -2.32 -10.31 -11.44
C ILE A 70 -1.89 -9.30 -12.52
N ALA A 71 -0.68 -8.75 -12.43
CA ALA A 71 -0.16 -7.83 -13.43
C ALA A 71 -0.06 -8.50 -14.81
N ASP A 72 0.48 -9.71 -14.87
CA ASP A 72 0.57 -10.50 -16.10
C ASP A 72 -0.82 -10.80 -16.68
N ALA A 73 -1.76 -11.25 -15.84
CA ALA A 73 -3.13 -11.55 -16.26
C ALA A 73 -3.89 -10.32 -16.78
N THR A 74 -3.53 -9.14 -16.32
CA THR A 74 -4.16 -7.86 -16.72
C THR A 74 -3.37 -7.06 -17.75
N ASN A 75 -2.21 -7.59 -18.22
CA ASN A 75 -1.27 -6.89 -19.09
C ASN A 75 -0.81 -5.53 -18.51
N SER A 76 -0.72 -5.41 -17.20
CA SER A 76 -0.20 -4.22 -16.53
C SER A 76 1.32 -4.10 -16.71
N LYS A 77 1.80 -2.84 -16.76
CA LYS A 77 3.24 -2.52 -16.81
C LYS A 77 3.82 -2.22 -15.43
N ALA A 78 2.99 -2.25 -14.40
CA ALA A 78 3.43 -2.04 -13.01
C ALA A 78 4.55 -3.03 -12.66
N LYS A 79 5.57 -2.53 -11.98
CA LYS A 79 6.71 -3.34 -11.51
C LYS A 79 6.53 -3.63 -10.03
N PHE A 80 7.03 -4.79 -9.59
CA PHE A 80 6.93 -5.22 -8.20
C PHE A 80 8.27 -5.71 -7.67
N LEU A 81 8.63 -5.26 -6.47
CA LEU A 81 9.87 -5.62 -5.78
C LEU A 81 9.55 -6.11 -4.37
N CYS A 82 10.02 -7.31 -4.01
CA CYS A 82 9.93 -7.81 -2.64
C CYS A 82 11.10 -7.27 -1.84
N CYS A 83 10.82 -6.42 -0.85
CA CYS A 83 11.82 -5.91 0.09
C CYS A 83 11.16 -5.30 1.32
N ASP A 84 11.94 -5.22 2.41
CA ASP A 84 11.60 -4.37 3.55
C ASP A 84 11.68 -2.89 3.13
N VAL A 85 10.67 -2.09 3.51
CA VAL A 85 10.63 -0.66 3.21
C VAL A 85 11.87 0.09 3.69
N TYR A 86 12.47 -0.34 4.80
CA TYR A 86 13.65 0.30 5.35
C TYR A 86 14.94 -0.01 4.58
N THR A 87 14.98 -1.11 3.83
CA THR A 87 16.11 -1.47 2.96
C THR A 87 15.96 -0.98 1.53
N LEU A 88 14.78 -0.46 1.17
CA LEU A 88 14.50 0.04 -0.18
C LEU A 88 15.55 1.03 -0.71
N PRO A 89 16.12 1.97 0.09
CA PRO A 89 17.17 2.88 -0.40
C PRO A 89 18.48 2.22 -0.85
N GLU A 90 18.70 0.96 -0.50
CA GLU A 90 19.86 0.19 -0.95
C GLU A 90 19.63 -0.47 -2.31
N LEU A 91 18.36 -0.64 -2.70
CA LEU A 91 17.94 -1.39 -3.87
C LEU A 91 17.49 -0.51 -5.04
N VAL A 92 16.94 0.67 -4.73
CA VAL A 92 16.34 1.60 -5.69
C VAL A 92 16.98 2.97 -5.54
N ASN A 93 17.43 3.56 -6.66
CA ASN A 93 18.04 4.90 -6.69
C ASN A 93 17.14 5.95 -7.37
N GLU A 94 16.01 5.52 -7.92
CA GLU A 94 15.09 6.41 -8.63
C GLU A 94 14.31 7.28 -7.65
N LYS A 95 13.88 8.46 -8.13
CA LYS A 95 12.94 9.34 -7.42
C LYS A 95 11.62 9.41 -8.18
N PHE A 96 10.55 9.59 -7.43
CA PHE A 96 9.19 9.50 -7.94
C PHE A 96 8.45 10.83 -7.80
N ASP A 97 7.50 11.07 -8.69
CA ASP A 97 6.60 12.22 -8.60
C ASP A 97 5.66 12.09 -7.41
N MET A 98 5.32 10.84 -7.07
CA MET A 98 4.48 10.52 -5.92
C MET A 98 5.01 9.30 -5.17
N VAL A 99 4.85 9.32 -3.85
CA VAL A 99 4.85 8.13 -2.99
C VAL A 99 3.41 7.91 -2.54
N PHE A 100 2.90 6.71 -2.73
CA PHE A 100 1.54 6.32 -2.38
C PHE A 100 1.56 5.20 -1.35
N THR A 101 0.63 5.24 -0.40
CA THR A 101 0.35 4.14 0.53
C THR A 101 -1.09 4.23 1.03
N SER A 102 -1.73 3.09 1.22
CA SER A 102 -3.15 3.01 1.55
C SER A 102 -3.46 1.91 2.55
N TYR A 103 -4.34 2.22 3.46
CA TYR A 103 -5.06 1.37 4.41
C TYR A 103 -4.28 0.31 5.19
N GLY A 104 -4.20 0.51 6.50
CA GLY A 104 -3.66 -0.48 7.42
C GLY A 104 -2.14 -0.60 7.43
N VAL A 105 -1.42 0.38 6.90
CA VAL A 105 0.03 0.34 6.73
C VAL A 105 0.78 0.80 7.98
N LEU A 106 0.39 1.94 8.54
CA LEU A 106 1.19 2.61 9.58
C LEU A 106 1.29 1.80 10.87
N GLY A 107 0.26 1.02 11.18
CA GLY A 107 0.23 0.17 12.39
C GLY A 107 1.29 -0.94 12.42
N TRP A 108 1.83 -1.33 11.28
CA TRP A 108 2.86 -2.36 11.16
C TRP A 108 4.28 -1.83 11.23
N LEU A 109 4.47 -0.51 11.16
CA LEU A 109 5.79 0.11 11.07
C LEU A 109 6.42 0.32 12.46
N PRO A 110 7.56 -0.32 12.77
CA PRO A 110 8.21 -0.18 14.07
C PRO A 110 8.92 1.17 14.25
N ASP A 111 9.32 1.84 13.16
CA ASP A 111 10.01 3.14 13.18
C ASP A 111 9.42 4.10 12.14
N MET A 112 8.48 4.92 12.57
CA MET A 112 7.83 5.94 11.74
C MET A 112 8.79 7.03 11.27
N LYS A 113 9.84 7.32 12.04
CA LYS A 113 10.83 8.34 11.65
C LYS A 113 11.68 7.83 10.50
N GLN A 114 12.12 6.58 10.58
CA GLN A 114 12.90 5.95 9.50
C GLN A 114 12.02 5.82 8.25
N TRP A 115 10.76 5.41 8.39
CA TRP A 115 9.82 5.35 7.27
C TRP A 115 9.63 6.71 6.61
N ALA A 116 9.44 7.79 7.37
CA ALA A 116 9.32 9.13 6.83
C ALA A 116 10.59 9.59 6.07
N ASN A 117 11.77 9.17 6.52
CA ASN A 117 13.03 9.41 5.80
C ASN A 117 13.04 8.65 4.47
N VAL A 118 12.57 7.40 4.43
CA VAL A 118 12.44 6.63 3.18
C VAL A 118 11.52 7.37 2.21
N VAL A 119 10.33 7.75 2.65
CA VAL A 119 9.39 8.54 1.82
C VAL A 119 10.06 9.79 1.25
N SER A 120 10.70 10.58 2.11
CA SER A 120 11.37 11.82 1.71
C SER A 120 12.51 11.57 0.70
N ASN A 121 13.26 10.48 0.87
CA ASN A 121 14.36 10.13 -0.04
C ASN A 121 13.86 9.76 -1.44
N PHE A 122 12.67 9.20 -1.55
CA PHE A 122 12.13 8.78 -2.84
C PHE A 122 11.30 9.85 -3.56
N LEU A 123 10.97 10.95 -2.92
CA LEU A 123 10.26 12.04 -3.58
C LEU A 123 11.22 12.93 -4.40
N LYS A 124 10.80 13.27 -5.62
CA LYS A 124 11.40 14.36 -6.40
C LYS A 124 11.15 15.70 -5.70
N PRO A 125 11.89 16.77 -6.04
CA PRO A 125 11.46 18.13 -5.71
C PRO A 125 10.01 18.35 -6.18
N GLU A 126 9.17 18.94 -5.33
CA GLU A 126 7.72 19.13 -5.56
C GLU A 126 6.90 17.82 -5.64
N GLY A 127 7.52 16.67 -5.38
CA GLY A 127 6.82 15.38 -5.28
C GLY A 127 5.88 15.31 -4.07
N GLN A 128 4.87 14.48 -4.15
CA GLN A 128 3.80 14.41 -3.15
C GLN A 128 3.70 13.03 -2.50
N LEU A 129 3.51 13.01 -1.18
CA LEU A 129 3.05 11.81 -0.47
C LEU A 129 1.52 11.81 -0.48
N ILE A 130 0.93 10.73 -0.99
CA ILE A 130 -0.49 10.42 -0.84
C ILE A 130 -0.62 9.28 0.15
N LEU A 131 -1.17 9.59 1.31
CA LEU A 131 -1.41 8.65 2.39
C LEU A 131 -2.91 8.61 2.70
N VAL A 132 -3.50 7.43 2.57
CA VAL A 132 -4.89 7.18 2.99
C VAL A 132 -4.87 6.06 4.02
N GLU A 133 -5.32 6.34 5.23
CA GLU A 133 -5.19 5.41 6.33
C GLU A 133 -6.47 5.39 7.19
N PHE A 134 -6.68 4.29 7.87
CA PHE A 134 -7.73 4.19 8.87
C PHE A 134 -7.45 5.12 10.04
N HIS A 135 -8.51 5.81 10.52
CA HIS A 135 -8.35 6.63 11.71
C HIS A 135 -7.98 5.77 12.92
N PRO A 136 -7.01 6.18 13.76
CA PRO A 136 -6.54 5.39 14.91
C PRO A 136 -7.64 4.94 15.88
N PHE A 137 -8.78 5.62 15.89
CA PHE A 137 -9.95 5.22 16.66
C PHE A 137 -10.45 3.82 16.30
N LEU A 138 -10.26 3.38 15.05
CA LEU A 138 -10.65 2.05 14.59
C LEU A 138 -9.95 0.95 15.38
N TRP A 139 -8.68 1.15 15.67
CA TRP A 139 -7.84 0.18 16.39
C TRP A 139 -8.14 0.04 17.88
N MET A 140 -9.12 0.81 18.41
CA MET A 140 -9.61 0.63 19.77
C MET A 140 -10.58 -0.53 19.90
N PHE A 141 -11.19 -0.97 18.81
CA PHE A 141 -12.25 -1.96 18.83
C PHE A 141 -11.74 -3.40 18.74
N ASP A 142 -12.60 -4.34 19.11
CA ASP A 142 -12.45 -5.75 18.76
C ASP A 142 -12.71 -5.98 17.27
N ASP A 143 -12.36 -7.17 16.77
CA ASP A 143 -12.46 -7.54 15.34
C ASP A 143 -13.88 -7.44 14.76
N ASN A 144 -14.89 -7.41 15.62
CA ASN A 144 -16.30 -7.24 15.23
C ASN A 144 -16.76 -5.80 15.29
N PHE A 145 -15.92 -4.85 15.69
CA PHE A 145 -16.24 -3.44 15.90
C PHE A 145 -17.41 -3.19 16.87
N LYS A 146 -17.58 -4.07 17.86
CA LYS A 146 -18.70 -4.02 18.83
C LYS A 146 -18.31 -3.46 20.18
N THR A 147 -17.09 -3.74 20.62
CA THR A 147 -16.60 -3.35 21.95
C THR A 147 -15.24 -2.68 21.87
N ILE A 148 -14.99 -1.72 22.75
CA ILE A 148 -13.67 -1.11 22.90
C ILE A 148 -12.80 -2.08 23.68
N LYS A 149 -11.74 -2.59 23.05
CA LYS A 149 -10.78 -3.56 23.58
C LYS A 149 -9.47 -2.91 23.99
N TYR A 150 -9.06 -1.85 23.29
CA TYR A 150 -7.76 -1.20 23.47
C TYR A 150 -7.90 0.29 23.80
N GLY A 151 -6.91 0.83 24.54
CA GLY A 151 -6.84 2.27 24.82
C GLY A 151 -6.33 3.05 23.61
N TYR A 152 -6.89 4.24 23.36
CA TYR A 152 -6.48 5.11 22.25
C TYR A 152 -4.98 5.48 22.30
N PHE A 153 -4.44 5.69 23.48
CA PHE A 153 -3.04 6.04 23.70
C PHE A 153 -2.19 4.82 24.09
N ASN A 154 -2.56 3.64 23.61
CA ASN A 154 -1.73 2.46 23.80
C ASN A 154 -0.38 2.65 23.07
N THR A 155 0.71 2.54 23.81
CA THR A 155 2.09 2.68 23.29
C THR A 155 2.83 1.34 23.21
N GLY A 156 2.20 0.27 23.68
CA GLY A 156 2.75 -1.09 23.63
C GLY A 156 2.29 -1.85 22.37
N PRO A 157 3.01 -2.91 22.01
CA PRO A 157 2.57 -3.77 20.92
C PRO A 157 1.25 -4.46 21.27
N ILE A 158 0.34 -4.52 20.32
CA ILE A 158 -0.85 -5.36 20.40
C ILE A 158 -0.45 -6.72 19.83
N VAL A 159 -0.51 -7.76 20.65
CA VAL A 159 -0.20 -9.14 20.23
C VAL A 159 -1.50 -9.92 20.17
N GLU A 160 -1.89 -10.33 18.99
CA GLU A 160 -3.02 -11.21 18.75
C GLU A 160 -2.49 -12.55 18.20
N THR A 161 -3.08 -13.65 18.68
CA THR A 161 -2.68 -15.02 18.30
C THR A 161 -3.80 -15.68 17.52
N GLU A 162 -4.26 -15.05 16.46
CA GLU A 162 -5.25 -15.65 15.58
C GLU A 162 -4.58 -16.33 14.37
N THR A 163 -5.16 -17.45 13.93
CA THR A 163 -4.69 -18.16 12.75
C THR A 163 -5.42 -17.63 11.52
N GLY A 164 -4.68 -17.15 10.53
CA GLY A 164 -5.23 -16.86 9.20
C GLY A 164 -5.39 -15.40 8.83
N THR A 165 -4.35 -14.60 8.99
CA THR A 165 -4.33 -13.22 8.49
C THR A 165 -3.93 -13.08 7.01
N TYR A 166 -3.59 -14.19 6.33
CA TYR A 166 -3.26 -14.20 4.90
C TYR A 166 -3.74 -15.48 4.22
#